data_d8bb29b76e804b50bc35a843c264dee2
#
_entry.id   d8bb29b76e804b50bc35a843c264dee2
#
_cell.length_a   1.000
_cell.length_b   1.000
_cell.length_c   1.000
_cell.angle_alpha   90.00
_cell.angle_beta   90.00
_cell.angle_gamma   90.00
#
_symmetry.space_group_name_H-M   'P 1'
#
loop_
_entity.id
_entity.type
_entity.pdbx_description
1 polymer ?
#
loop_
_entity_poly.entity_id
_entity_poly.type
_entity_poly.pdbx_seq_one_letter_code
_entity_poly.pdbx_strand_id
1 'polypeptide(L)'
;MSIDEDSSNSTADPANQGRNKSTVIERLTEGKFTLIAEIGVNYYDIARERSITPMEAAKQMIKEAVDAGIHAVKFQSYKAGTLAAKASPYYWDINEEPTTTQYELFRKFDSFGEKEYRELREYSDSLNIEFFSTAFDVESADYLDGLMNVYKISSSDISNLPFIEYQAKKNKPMIMSVGASELSEIEAAVDSIRKYNDEPIVLMHCVLEYPTPLQHANLLKIASLRNQFPDLYTGYSDHTKPTADCDVIKTAYNLGAMVVEKHFTLDKTLKGNDHYHAMDPEDAVNILSAIDRMDMLRGSGSLSCLESEHKARVNARRSIVSAVDIRAGEVITESMLTYKRPGVGITPDRMPELIGLAAKHDIEQDTILSMDMFEENKNGSRT
;
A
#
# COMPACT_ATOMS: atom_id res chain seq x y z
N MET A 1 36.02 42.52 -33.64
CA MET A 1 36.20 41.05 -33.76
C MET A 1 35.26 40.42 -32.78
N SER A 2 34.11 40.04 -33.29
CA SER A 2 33.01 39.38 -32.59
C SER A 2 33.33 37.90 -32.45
N ILE A 3 33.13 37.38 -31.27
CA ILE A 3 33.18 35.93 -31.00
C ILE A 3 31.72 35.48 -30.88
N ASP A 4 31.28 34.64 -31.81
CA ASP A 4 29.96 34.03 -31.84
C ASP A 4 29.89 32.97 -30.74
N GLU A 5 28.91 33.10 -29.86
CA GLU A 5 28.49 32.04 -28.92
C GLU A 5 27.55 31.07 -29.66
N ASP A 6 28.06 29.90 -29.89
CA ASP A 6 27.28 28.77 -30.46
C ASP A 6 26.43 28.14 -29.35
N SER A 7 25.16 28.51 -29.30
CA SER A 7 24.17 27.93 -28.41
C SER A 7 23.63 26.63 -29.00
N SER A 8 24.20 25.50 -28.62
CA SER A 8 23.62 24.20 -28.91
C SER A 8 22.34 24.00 -28.10
N ASN A 9 21.24 24.35 -28.72
CA ASN A 9 19.89 24.09 -28.22
C ASN A 9 19.57 22.60 -28.45
N SER A 10 19.75 21.73 -27.45
CA SER A 10 19.26 20.37 -27.50
C SER A 10 17.73 20.39 -27.35
N THR A 11 17.03 20.28 -28.46
CA THR A 11 15.59 20.11 -28.49
C THR A 11 15.25 18.74 -27.90
N ALA A 12 14.86 18.71 -26.61
CA ALA A 12 14.25 17.55 -26.01
C ALA A 12 12.93 17.23 -26.75
N ASP A 13 12.80 16.00 -27.19
CA ASP A 13 11.62 15.48 -27.87
C ASP A 13 10.37 15.64 -26.97
N PRO A 14 9.30 16.33 -27.42
CA PRO A 14 8.09 16.53 -26.63
C PRO A 14 7.37 15.21 -26.26
N ALA A 15 7.62 14.11 -26.96
CA ALA A 15 7.07 12.80 -26.65
C ALA A 15 7.68 12.17 -25.38
N ASN A 16 8.77 12.71 -24.84
CA ASN A 16 9.50 12.18 -23.69
C ASN A 16 9.19 12.91 -22.37
N GLN A 17 8.47 14.03 -22.40
CA GLN A 17 8.17 14.82 -21.19
C GLN A 17 7.08 14.23 -20.30
N GLY A 18 6.32 13.19 -20.73
CA GLY A 18 5.29 12.51 -19.94
C GLY A 18 5.68 11.12 -19.39
N ARG A 19 6.83 10.57 -19.76
CA ARG A 19 7.21 9.18 -19.48
C ARG A 19 8.20 8.97 -18.32
N ASN A 20 8.60 10.00 -17.61
CA ASN A 20 9.64 9.92 -16.59
C ASN A 20 9.14 9.71 -15.15
N LYS A 21 7.85 9.43 -14.93
CA LYS A 21 7.32 9.17 -13.59
C LYS A 21 6.93 7.72 -13.43
N SER A 22 7.28 7.13 -12.28
CA SER A 22 6.84 5.79 -11.92
C SER A 22 5.36 5.80 -11.51
N THR A 23 4.53 5.00 -12.17
CA THR A 23 3.12 4.81 -11.82
C THR A 23 2.99 4.24 -10.40
N VAL A 24 3.92 3.38 -9.95
CA VAL A 24 3.97 2.86 -8.58
C VAL A 24 4.09 4.02 -7.60
N ILE A 25 4.99 4.96 -7.86
CA ILE A 25 5.22 6.11 -6.98
C ILE A 25 4.07 7.13 -7.06
N GLU A 26 3.52 7.38 -8.25
CA GLU A 26 2.34 8.25 -8.40
C GLU A 26 1.15 7.71 -7.58
N ARG A 27 0.84 6.41 -7.69
CA ARG A 27 -0.21 5.77 -6.91
C ARG A 27 0.03 5.88 -5.40
N LEU A 28 1.28 5.71 -4.95
CA LEU A 28 1.67 5.90 -3.55
C LEU A 28 1.42 7.33 -3.05
N THR A 29 1.81 8.34 -3.83
CA THR A 29 1.60 9.75 -3.47
C THR A 29 0.12 10.13 -3.43
N GLU A 30 -0.72 9.44 -4.20
CA GLU A 30 -2.18 9.55 -4.16
C GLU A 30 -2.83 8.74 -3.03
N GLY A 31 -2.04 8.02 -2.23
CA GLY A 31 -2.55 7.14 -1.18
C GLY A 31 -3.26 5.89 -1.68
N LYS A 32 -2.95 5.44 -2.91
CA LYS A 32 -3.55 4.26 -3.54
C LYS A 32 -2.68 3.02 -3.35
N PHE A 33 -3.30 1.92 -2.99
CA PHE A 33 -2.65 0.62 -2.92
C PHE A 33 -2.08 0.19 -4.29
N THR A 34 -0.90 -0.42 -4.29
CA THR A 34 -0.23 -0.92 -5.49
C THR A 34 0.19 -2.36 -5.31
N LEU A 35 -0.25 -3.24 -6.23
CA LEU A 35 0.18 -4.62 -6.33
C LEU A 35 1.18 -4.75 -7.48
N ILE A 36 2.33 -5.36 -7.19
CA ILE A 36 3.41 -5.65 -8.13
C ILE A 36 3.47 -7.16 -8.34
N ALA A 37 3.37 -7.60 -9.59
CA ALA A 37 3.63 -8.98 -9.95
C ALA A 37 5.14 -9.17 -10.13
N GLU A 38 5.78 -9.89 -9.21
CA GLU A 38 7.13 -10.38 -9.38
C GLU A 38 7.11 -11.61 -10.32
N ILE A 39 7.24 -11.37 -11.60
CA ILE A 39 7.40 -12.43 -12.62
C ILE A 39 8.78 -13.07 -12.47
N GLY A 40 9.76 -12.28 -12.05
CA GLY A 40 11.13 -12.74 -11.82
C GLY A 40 11.69 -13.45 -13.05
N VAL A 41 11.92 -14.75 -12.89
CA VAL A 41 12.38 -15.66 -13.96
C VAL A 41 11.41 -16.81 -14.23
N ASN A 42 10.21 -16.80 -13.63
CA ASN A 42 9.21 -17.86 -13.74
C ASN A 42 8.78 -18.17 -15.19
N TYR A 43 8.90 -17.18 -16.08
CA TYR A 43 8.57 -17.35 -17.49
C TYR A 43 9.42 -18.42 -18.21
N TYR A 44 10.60 -18.77 -17.71
CA TYR A 44 11.40 -19.85 -18.30
C TYR A 44 10.76 -21.23 -18.09
N ASP A 45 10.21 -21.46 -16.90
CA ASP A 45 9.54 -22.72 -16.59
C ASP A 45 8.19 -22.80 -17.30
N ILE A 46 7.43 -21.71 -17.36
CA ILE A 46 6.21 -21.59 -18.18
C ILE A 46 6.51 -21.87 -19.65
N ALA A 47 7.60 -21.32 -20.20
CA ALA A 47 8.02 -21.54 -21.58
C ALA A 47 8.29 -23.02 -21.86
N ARG A 48 9.01 -23.68 -20.94
CA ARG A 48 9.33 -25.12 -21.02
C ARG A 48 8.07 -25.97 -21.00
N GLU A 49 7.17 -25.71 -20.04
CA GLU A 49 5.92 -26.45 -19.88
C GLU A 49 5.02 -26.31 -21.10
N ARG A 50 4.88 -25.09 -21.63
CA ARG A 50 4.00 -24.80 -22.77
C ARG A 50 4.64 -25.00 -24.13
N SER A 51 5.93 -25.38 -24.19
CA SER A 51 6.69 -25.52 -25.42
C SER A 51 6.67 -24.27 -26.33
N ILE A 52 6.81 -23.09 -25.69
CA ILE A 52 6.92 -21.78 -26.33
C ILE A 52 8.27 -21.13 -25.99
N THR A 53 8.56 -19.98 -26.58
CA THR A 53 9.79 -19.25 -26.26
C THR A 53 9.66 -18.54 -24.90
N PRO A 54 10.78 -18.30 -24.18
CA PRO A 54 10.76 -17.51 -22.95
C PRO A 54 10.15 -16.11 -23.15
N MET A 55 10.34 -15.47 -24.29
CA MET A 55 9.74 -14.18 -24.62
C MET A 55 8.22 -14.27 -24.72
N GLU A 56 7.69 -15.28 -25.40
CA GLU A 56 6.24 -15.51 -25.50
C GLU A 56 5.64 -15.77 -24.11
N ALA A 57 6.30 -16.58 -23.28
CA ALA A 57 5.85 -16.84 -21.90
C ALA A 57 5.86 -15.57 -21.05
N ALA A 58 6.92 -14.77 -21.09
CA ALA A 58 7.02 -13.51 -20.37
C ALA A 58 5.90 -12.53 -20.79
N LYS A 59 5.64 -12.40 -22.09
CA LYS A 59 4.52 -11.58 -22.61
C LYS A 59 3.15 -12.10 -22.19
N GLN A 60 2.94 -13.42 -22.16
CA GLN A 60 1.71 -13.99 -21.62
C GLN A 60 1.53 -13.63 -20.15
N MET A 61 2.58 -13.75 -19.32
CA MET A 61 2.53 -13.40 -17.92
C MET A 61 2.22 -11.91 -17.72
N ILE A 62 2.80 -11.01 -18.50
CA ILE A 62 2.45 -9.57 -18.48
C ILE A 62 0.97 -9.37 -18.81
N LYS A 63 0.47 -10.04 -19.88
CA LYS A 63 -0.94 -9.90 -20.29
C LYS A 63 -1.89 -10.38 -19.21
N GLU A 64 -1.65 -11.53 -18.61
CA GLU A 64 -2.45 -12.08 -17.52
C GLU A 64 -2.40 -11.18 -16.25
N ALA A 65 -1.25 -10.57 -15.97
CA ALA A 65 -1.13 -9.58 -14.90
C ALA A 65 -2.02 -8.35 -15.15
N VAL A 66 -2.02 -7.83 -16.38
CA VAL A 66 -2.89 -6.71 -16.79
C VAL A 66 -4.36 -7.09 -16.68
N ASP A 67 -4.74 -8.27 -17.18
CA ASP A 67 -6.13 -8.74 -17.15
C ASP A 67 -6.64 -8.96 -15.71
N ALA A 68 -5.73 -9.31 -14.79
CA ALA A 68 -6.02 -9.42 -13.37
C ALA A 68 -6.05 -8.07 -12.64
N GLY A 69 -5.76 -6.95 -13.31
CA GLY A 69 -5.76 -5.60 -12.73
C GLY A 69 -4.52 -5.22 -11.94
N ILE A 70 -3.41 -5.96 -12.08
CA ILE A 70 -2.13 -5.67 -11.42
C ILE A 70 -1.55 -4.36 -11.97
N HIS A 71 -0.83 -3.61 -11.13
CA HIS A 71 -0.42 -2.24 -11.44
C HIS A 71 0.98 -2.13 -12.03
N ALA A 72 1.85 -3.11 -11.73
CA ALA A 72 3.21 -3.16 -12.27
C ALA A 72 3.70 -4.61 -12.36
N VAL A 73 4.60 -4.87 -13.30
CA VAL A 73 5.30 -6.14 -13.45
C VAL A 73 6.79 -5.96 -13.19
N LYS A 74 7.37 -6.89 -12.44
CA LYS A 74 8.79 -6.88 -12.14
C LYS A 74 9.48 -8.14 -12.60
N PHE A 75 10.71 -7.97 -13.07
CA PHE A 75 11.60 -9.03 -13.52
C PHE A 75 12.89 -9.05 -12.71
N GLN A 76 13.78 -9.99 -13.01
CA GLN A 76 15.13 -10.09 -12.46
C GLN A 76 16.14 -10.10 -13.60
N SER A 77 17.12 -9.20 -13.51
CA SER A 77 18.13 -9.02 -14.56
C SER A 77 19.52 -9.27 -14.00
N TYR A 78 20.16 -10.32 -14.47
CA TYR A 78 21.49 -10.74 -14.04
C TYR A 78 22.18 -11.62 -15.06
N LYS A 79 23.48 -11.81 -14.87
CA LYS A 79 24.24 -12.93 -15.40
C LYS A 79 24.76 -13.77 -14.24
N ALA A 80 24.69 -15.10 -14.34
CA ALA A 80 25.10 -15.98 -13.24
C ALA A 80 26.55 -15.70 -12.78
N GLY A 81 27.42 -15.36 -13.74
CA GLY A 81 28.83 -15.08 -13.47
C GLY A 81 29.11 -13.78 -12.72
N THR A 82 28.19 -12.81 -12.75
CA THR A 82 28.30 -11.55 -12.01
C THR A 82 27.58 -11.60 -10.67
N LEU A 83 26.57 -12.51 -10.54
CA LEU A 83 25.72 -12.60 -9.34
C LEU A 83 26.26 -13.58 -8.29
N ALA A 84 26.75 -14.77 -8.69
CA ALA A 84 27.08 -15.82 -7.76
C ALA A 84 28.47 -16.44 -8.03
N ALA A 85 29.22 -16.68 -6.95
CA ALA A 85 30.42 -17.49 -7.04
C ALA A 85 30.06 -18.95 -7.38
N LYS A 86 30.93 -19.65 -8.14
CA LYS A 86 30.64 -21.02 -8.62
C LYS A 86 30.32 -22.02 -7.51
N ALA A 87 30.86 -21.82 -6.32
CA ALA A 87 30.66 -22.69 -5.17
C ALA A 87 29.60 -22.16 -4.18
N SER A 88 28.78 -21.17 -4.56
CA SER A 88 27.71 -20.64 -3.69
C SER A 88 26.68 -21.72 -3.38
N PRO A 89 26.45 -22.11 -2.10
CA PRO A 89 25.49 -23.15 -1.75
C PRO A 89 24.06 -22.69 -2.01
N TYR A 90 23.17 -23.66 -2.24
CA TYR A 90 21.73 -23.41 -2.27
C TYR A 90 21.19 -23.06 -0.88
N TYR A 91 20.01 -22.36 -0.82
CA TYR A 91 19.27 -22.03 0.41
C TYR A 91 17.75 -22.24 0.25
N TRP A 92 17.31 -22.83 -0.86
CA TRP A 92 15.93 -23.17 -1.19
C TRP A 92 15.62 -24.63 -0.89
N ASP A 93 14.34 -25.04 -1.05
CA ASP A 93 13.91 -26.45 -0.94
C ASP A 93 14.40 -27.24 -2.15
N ILE A 94 15.34 -28.16 -1.93
CA ILE A 94 15.93 -29.01 -2.96
C ILE A 94 14.92 -30.00 -3.58
N ASN A 95 13.78 -30.24 -2.95
CA ASN A 95 12.72 -31.07 -3.51
C ASN A 95 11.93 -30.33 -4.59
N GLU A 96 11.87 -28.99 -4.51
CA GLU A 96 11.23 -28.15 -5.51
C GLU A 96 12.23 -27.72 -6.60
N GLU A 97 13.44 -27.36 -6.24
CA GLU A 97 14.52 -27.01 -7.18
C GLU A 97 15.79 -27.81 -6.84
N PRO A 98 16.11 -28.87 -7.64
CA PRO A 98 17.17 -29.83 -7.30
C PRO A 98 18.60 -29.30 -7.54
N THR A 99 18.78 -28.09 -8.03
CA THR A 99 20.11 -27.51 -8.25
C THR A 99 20.82 -27.28 -6.92
N THR A 100 22.10 -27.65 -6.84
CA THR A 100 22.87 -27.64 -5.58
C THR A 100 23.75 -26.41 -5.40
N THR A 101 23.86 -25.55 -6.41
CA THR A 101 24.58 -24.26 -6.31
C THR A 101 23.73 -23.12 -6.88
N GLN A 102 23.87 -21.92 -6.30
CA GLN A 102 23.21 -20.72 -6.81
C GLN A 102 23.67 -20.41 -8.24
N TYR A 103 24.97 -20.57 -8.53
CA TYR A 103 25.52 -20.33 -9.86
C TYR A 103 24.86 -21.19 -10.94
N GLU A 104 24.67 -22.50 -10.68
CA GLU A 104 24.00 -23.39 -11.61
C GLU A 104 22.51 -23.04 -11.79
N LEU A 105 21.82 -22.65 -10.70
CA LEU A 105 20.44 -22.20 -10.79
C LEU A 105 20.33 -20.97 -11.67
N PHE A 106 21.11 -19.93 -11.40
CA PHE A 106 21.03 -18.68 -12.15
C PHE A 106 21.40 -18.85 -13.62
N ARG A 107 22.35 -19.74 -13.95
CA ARG A 107 22.67 -20.07 -15.35
C ARG A 107 21.51 -20.64 -16.15
N LYS A 108 20.54 -21.26 -15.54
CA LYS A 108 19.33 -21.75 -16.23
C LYS A 108 18.50 -20.60 -16.80
N PHE A 109 18.57 -19.42 -16.17
CA PHE A 109 17.62 -18.33 -16.32
C PHE A 109 18.26 -16.97 -16.70
N ASP A 110 19.51 -16.97 -17.20
CA ASP A 110 20.28 -15.75 -17.50
C ASP A 110 20.40 -15.42 -18.99
N SER A 111 19.53 -16.01 -19.85
CA SER A 111 19.63 -15.81 -21.28
C SER A 111 19.17 -14.43 -21.76
N PHE A 112 18.30 -13.75 -21.02
CA PHE A 112 17.85 -12.40 -21.38
C PHE A 112 18.93 -11.34 -21.11
N GLY A 113 18.90 -10.29 -21.93
CA GLY A 113 19.76 -9.13 -21.84
C GLY A 113 19.02 -7.86 -22.27
N GLU A 114 19.74 -6.80 -22.57
CA GLU A 114 19.18 -5.49 -22.93
C GLU A 114 18.09 -5.59 -24.00
N LYS A 115 18.30 -6.36 -25.06
CA LYS A 115 17.37 -6.50 -26.20
C LYS A 115 16.03 -7.06 -25.74
N GLU A 116 16.07 -8.14 -24.96
CA GLU A 116 14.88 -8.83 -24.50
C GLU A 116 14.11 -7.96 -23.48
N TYR A 117 14.80 -7.29 -22.54
CA TYR A 117 14.15 -6.38 -21.59
C TYR A 117 13.57 -5.13 -22.26
N ARG A 118 14.19 -4.63 -23.32
CA ARG A 118 13.62 -3.55 -24.16
C ARG A 118 12.30 -3.99 -24.81
N GLU A 119 12.26 -5.20 -25.37
CA GLU A 119 11.06 -5.78 -25.98
C GLU A 119 9.93 -5.97 -24.94
N LEU A 120 10.26 -6.41 -23.71
CA LEU A 120 9.29 -6.53 -22.61
C LEU A 120 8.79 -5.16 -22.15
N ARG A 121 9.65 -4.14 -22.08
CA ARG A 121 9.26 -2.77 -21.77
C ARG A 121 8.29 -2.22 -22.81
N GLU A 122 8.60 -2.32 -24.09
CA GLU A 122 7.73 -1.87 -25.17
C GLU A 122 6.36 -2.58 -25.15
N TYR A 123 6.36 -3.88 -24.85
CA TYR A 123 5.13 -4.65 -24.72
C TYR A 123 4.32 -4.20 -23.50
N SER A 124 4.96 -3.97 -22.36
CA SER A 124 4.30 -3.45 -21.14
C SER A 124 3.69 -2.06 -21.36
N ASP A 125 4.42 -1.19 -22.06
CA ASP A 125 3.92 0.14 -22.45
C ASP A 125 2.67 0.06 -23.33
N SER A 126 2.64 -0.90 -24.27
CA SER A 126 1.47 -1.12 -25.14
C SER A 126 0.21 -1.55 -24.37
N LEU A 127 0.39 -2.10 -23.18
CA LEU A 127 -0.67 -2.55 -22.28
C LEU A 127 -0.91 -1.59 -21.11
N ASN A 128 -0.20 -0.44 -21.05
CA ASN A 128 -0.28 0.56 -19.98
C ASN A 128 0.01 -0.01 -18.58
N ILE A 129 0.93 -0.94 -18.44
CA ILE A 129 1.42 -1.45 -17.17
C ILE A 129 2.85 -1.02 -16.94
N GLU A 130 3.21 -0.62 -15.71
CA GLU A 130 4.58 -0.27 -15.40
C GLU A 130 5.47 -1.51 -15.41
N PHE A 131 6.58 -1.39 -16.13
CA PHE A 131 7.65 -2.38 -16.19
C PHE A 131 8.86 -1.90 -15.40
N PHE A 132 9.43 -2.79 -14.59
CA PHE A 132 10.78 -2.61 -14.03
C PHE A 132 11.41 -3.96 -13.72
N SER A 133 12.68 -3.96 -13.37
CA SER A 133 13.44 -5.16 -13.05
C SER A 133 14.41 -4.89 -11.91
N THR A 134 14.64 -5.90 -11.07
CA THR A 134 15.76 -5.88 -10.13
C THR A 134 17.04 -6.10 -10.93
N ALA A 135 17.94 -5.10 -10.94
CA ALA A 135 19.29 -5.26 -11.43
C ALA A 135 20.16 -5.89 -10.34
N PHE A 136 20.90 -6.95 -10.66
CA PHE A 136 21.82 -7.59 -9.73
C PHE A 136 23.30 -7.37 -10.08
N ASP A 137 23.58 -6.63 -11.14
CA ASP A 137 24.93 -6.22 -11.54
C ASP A 137 24.91 -4.86 -12.23
N VAL A 138 26.12 -4.28 -12.41
CA VAL A 138 26.29 -2.93 -12.97
C VAL A 138 25.83 -2.88 -14.42
N GLU A 139 26.11 -3.90 -15.22
CA GLU A 139 25.70 -3.95 -16.62
C GLU A 139 24.18 -3.93 -16.74
N SER A 140 23.48 -4.74 -15.91
CA SER A 140 22.02 -4.74 -15.85
C SER A 140 21.46 -3.39 -15.39
N ALA A 141 22.07 -2.78 -14.37
CA ALA A 141 21.65 -1.46 -13.89
C ALA A 141 21.81 -0.37 -14.98
N ASP A 142 22.80 -0.49 -15.84
CA ASP A 142 23.06 0.48 -16.90
C ASP A 142 22.04 0.39 -18.05
N TYR A 143 21.81 -0.79 -18.62
CA TYR A 143 20.83 -0.88 -19.71
C TYR A 143 19.38 -0.71 -19.24
N LEU A 144 19.09 -1.08 -17.99
CA LEU A 144 17.76 -0.88 -17.41
C LEU A 144 17.46 0.58 -17.11
N ASP A 145 18.47 1.44 -16.97
CA ASP A 145 18.26 2.85 -16.67
C ASP A 145 17.39 3.56 -17.71
N GLY A 146 17.57 3.23 -19.00
CA GLY A 146 16.73 3.73 -20.08
C GLY A 146 15.34 3.07 -20.19
N LEU A 147 15.08 2.00 -19.44
CA LEU A 147 13.90 1.15 -19.60
C LEU A 147 12.91 1.22 -18.44
N MET A 148 13.31 1.70 -17.28
CA MET A 148 12.46 1.73 -16.07
C MET A 148 12.52 3.07 -15.35
N ASN A 149 11.45 3.40 -14.61
CA ASN A 149 11.31 4.67 -13.90
C ASN A 149 11.49 4.55 -12.39
N VAL A 150 11.74 3.35 -11.88
CA VAL A 150 11.96 3.04 -10.47
C VAL A 150 12.98 1.91 -10.36
N TYR A 151 13.91 2.02 -9.41
CA TYR A 151 14.87 0.96 -9.11
C TYR A 151 14.35 0.04 -8.00
N LYS A 152 14.64 -1.26 -8.09
CA LYS A 152 14.38 -2.24 -7.03
C LYS A 152 15.69 -2.78 -6.50
N ILE A 153 15.88 -2.66 -5.19
CA ILE A 153 16.97 -3.31 -4.45
C ILE A 153 16.40 -4.56 -3.76
N SER A 154 17.01 -5.70 -4.04
CA SER A 154 16.70 -6.95 -3.35
C SER A 154 17.20 -6.92 -1.90
N SER A 155 16.54 -7.67 -1.02
CA SER A 155 17.04 -7.87 0.37
C SER A 155 18.44 -8.47 0.40
N SER A 156 18.81 -9.28 -0.59
CA SER A 156 20.15 -9.88 -0.69
C SER A 156 21.26 -8.86 -0.92
N ASP A 157 20.92 -7.67 -1.44
CA ASP A 157 21.87 -6.61 -1.75
C ASP A 157 21.92 -5.49 -0.71
N ILE A 158 21.20 -5.59 0.40
CA ILE A 158 21.12 -4.48 1.37
C ILE A 158 22.47 -4.08 1.95
N SER A 159 23.40 -5.02 2.10
CA SER A 159 24.76 -4.77 2.56
C SER A 159 25.75 -4.39 1.44
N ASN A 160 25.31 -4.46 0.16
CA ASN A 160 26.11 -4.08 -1.00
C ASN A 160 26.04 -2.56 -1.24
N LEU A 161 26.49 -1.79 -0.25
CA LEU A 161 26.41 -0.32 -0.28
C LEU A 161 27.02 0.30 -1.53
N PRO A 162 28.18 -0.17 -2.08
CA PRO A 162 28.72 0.36 -3.34
C PRO A 162 27.75 0.23 -4.51
N PHE A 163 27.00 -0.88 -4.61
CA PHE A 163 26.04 -1.09 -5.68
C PHE A 163 24.73 -0.30 -5.45
N ILE A 164 24.31 -0.15 -4.19
CA ILE A 164 23.20 0.74 -3.83
C ILE A 164 23.53 2.19 -4.21
N GLU A 165 24.72 2.69 -3.87
CA GLU A 165 25.18 4.04 -4.26
C GLU A 165 25.27 4.21 -5.77
N TYR A 166 25.68 3.15 -6.50
CA TYR A 166 25.72 3.15 -7.96
C TYR A 166 24.32 3.38 -8.56
N GLN A 167 23.32 2.65 -8.08
CA GLN A 167 21.93 2.79 -8.54
C GLN A 167 21.33 4.13 -8.08
N ALA A 168 21.63 4.60 -6.86
CA ALA A 168 21.14 5.88 -6.33
C ALA A 168 21.57 7.07 -7.21
N LYS A 169 22.78 7.05 -7.78
CA LYS A 169 23.28 8.08 -8.71
C LYS A 169 22.49 8.21 -10.01
N LYS A 170 21.59 7.26 -10.31
CA LYS A 170 20.67 7.33 -11.46
C LYS A 170 19.49 8.28 -11.21
N ASN A 171 19.33 8.80 -9.96
CA ASN A 171 18.32 9.79 -9.57
C ASN A 171 16.88 9.40 -9.94
N LYS A 172 16.50 8.17 -9.61
CA LYS A 172 15.13 7.64 -9.75
C LYS A 172 14.61 7.17 -8.40
N PRO A 173 13.30 7.10 -8.19
CA PRO A 173 12.73 6.48 -7.01
C PRO A 173 13.28 5.07 -6.78
N MET A 174 13.36 4.65 -5.51
CA MET A 174 13.94 3.36 -5.15
C MET A 174 12.99 2.57 -4.24
N ILE A 175 12.78 1.31 -4.56
CA ILE A 175 12.06 0.35 -3.73
C ILE A 175 13.09 -0.62 -3.17
N MET A 176 13.23 -0.70 -1.84
CA MET A 176 14.22 -1.55 -1.19
C MET A 176 13.55 -2.55 -0.26
N SER A 177 13.74 -3.84 -0.51
CA SER A 177 13.33 -4.90 0.42
C SER A 177 14.37 -5.07 1.52
N VAL A 178 13.90 -5.27 2.78
CA VAL A 178 14.75 -5.31 3.98
C VAL A 178 14.63 -6.65 4.72
N GLY A 179 14.45 -7.74 3.99
CA GLY A 179 14.46 -9.10 4.54
C GLY A 179 15.85 -9.50 5.05
N ALA A 180 15.89 -10.33 6.10
CA ALA A 180 17.12 -10.82 6.74
C ALA A 180 18.11 -9.72 7.15
N SER A 181 17.60 -8.52 7.51
CA SER A 181 18.42 -7.35 7.83
C SER A 181 18.20 -6.88 9.25
N GLU A 182 19.27 -6.37 9.85
CA GLU A 182 19.24 -5.62 11.10
C GLU A 182 18.94 -4.14 10.83
N LEU A 183 18.45 -3.42 11.85
CA LEU A 183 18.13 -1.99 11.71
C LEU A 183 19.33 -1.16 11.22
N SER A 184 20.52 -1.41 11.75
CA SER A 184 21.74 -0.68 11.36
C SER A 184 22.11 -0.86 9.88
N GLU A 185 21.79 -2.02 9.29
CA GLU A 185 22.03 -2.27 7.86
C GLU A 185 21.02 -1.50 7.01
N ILE A 186 19.76 -1.43 7.46
CA ILE A 186 18.72 -0.64 6.79
C ILE A 186 19.07 0.84 6.83
N GLU A 187 19.47 1.37 7.99
CA GLU A 187 19.91 2.75 8.16
C GLU A 187 21.09 3.07 7.24
N ALA A 188 22.13 2.22 7.23
CA ALA A 188 23.29 2.40 6.36
C ALA A 188 22.93 2.42 4.87
N ALA A 189 21.99 1.56 4.44
CA ALA A 189 21.52 1.52 3.06
C ALA A 189 20.73 2.78 2.70
N VAL A 190 19.81 3.24 3.56
CA VAL A 190 19.05 4.48 3.37
C VAL A 190 19.99 5.68 3.31
N ASP A 191 20.95 5.79 4.22
CA ASP A 191 21.95 6.85 4.23
C ASP A 191 22.79 6.85 2.95
N SER A 192 23.16 5.65 2.44
CA SER A 192 23.90 5.51 1.19
C SER A 192 23.10 5.99 -0.02
N ILE A 193 21.79 5.73 -0.05
CA ILE A 193 20.90 6.27 -1.09
C ILE A 193 20.84 7.80 -0.98
N ARG A 194 20.59 8.34 0.22
CA ARG A 194 20.39 9.78 0.46
C ARG A 194 21.62 10.65 0.22
N LYS A 195 22.82 10.07 0.15
CA LYS A 195 24.03 10.79 -0.30
C LYS A 195 23.92 11.30 -1.74
N TYR A 196 23.13 10.65 -2.58
CA TYR A 196 23.11 10.87 -4.02
C TYR A 196 21.73 11.07 -4.62
N ASN A 197 20.65 10.79 -3.86
CA ASN A 197 19.30 10.69 -4.40
C ASN A 197 18.25 11.16 -3.38
N ASP A 198 17.51 12.22 -3.75
CA ASP A 198 16.41 12.78 -2.95
C ASP A 198 15.03 12.25 -3.37
N GLU A 199 14.96 11.42 -4.41
CA GLU A 199 13.72 10.81 -4.90
C GLU A 199 13.07 9.89 -3.85
N PRO A 200 11.77 9.58 -3.97
CA PRO A 200 11.04 8.72 -3.04
C PRO A 200 11.72 7.36 -2.81
N ILE A 201 11.76 6.93 -1.54
CA ILE A 201 12.19 5.59 -1.16
C ILE A 201 10.99 4.85 -0.57
N VAL A 202 10.82 3.58 -0.97
CA VAL A 202 9.88 2.63 -0.39
C VAL A 202 10.68 1.54 0.33
N LEU A 203 10.49 1.40 1.64
CA LEU A 203 11.04 0.28 2.40
C LEU A 203 10.00 -0.85 2.46
N MET A 204 10.35 -2.02 1.94
CA MET A 204 9.46 -3.17 1.95
C MET A 204 9.89 -4.17 3.03
N HIS A 205 9.05 -4.38 4.04
CA HIS A 205 9.22 -5.57 4.88
C HIS A 205 9.25 -6.83 4.01
N CYS A 206 10.11 -7.75 4.36
CA CYS A 206 10.29 -9.01 3.64
C CYS A 206 10.85 -10.06 4.60
N VAL A 207 10.60 -11.33 4.32
CA VAL A 207 11.23 -12.48 4.98
C VAL A 207 11.87 -13.34 3.88
N LEU A 208 13.18 -13.61 4.01
CA LEU A 208 13.92 -14.44 3.05
C LEU A 208 13.76 -15.93 3.38
N GLU A 209 12.52 -16.40 3.40
CA GLU A 209 12.14 -17.80 3.58
C GLU A 209 11.05 -18.13 2.56
N TYR A 210 11.26 -19.15 1.73
CA TYR A 210 10.45 -19.47 0.56
C TYR A 210 9.89 -20.90 0.63
N PRO A 211 8.58 -21.11 0.99
CA PRO A 211 7.62 -20.10 1.41
C PRO A 211 7.86 -19.65 2.86
N THR A 212 7.50 -18.41 3.16
CA THR A 212 7.44 -17.94 4.55
C THR A 212 6.25 -18.58 5.28
N PRO A 213 6.46 -19.36 6.37
CA PRO A 213 5.37 -19.82 7.22
C PRO A 213 4.66 -18.64 7.89
N LEU A 214 3.34 -18.72 8.12
CA LEU A 214 2.54 -17.62 8.67
C LEU A 214 3.11 -17.08 10.00
N GLN A 215 3.59 -17.97 10.88
CA GLN A 215 4.20 -17.57 12.16
C GLN A 215 5.52 -16.79 12.02
N HIS A 216 6.18 -16.85 10.84
CA HIS A 216 7.41 -16.12 10.55
C HIS A 216 7.15 -14.84 9.74
N ALA A 217 5.93 -14.61 9.25
CA ALA A 217 5.61 -13.43 8.43
C ALA A 217 5.90 -12.10 9.16
N ASN A 218 5.79 -12.08 10.49
CA ASN A 218 6.19 -10.97 11.37
C ASN A 218 5.77 -9.57 10.85
N LEU A 219 4.52 -9.45 10.43
CA LEU A 219 3.99 -8.27 9.73
C LEU A 219 4.08 -6.98 10.56
N LEU A 220 4.17 -7.06 11.90
CA LEU A 220 4.39 -5.87 12.74
C LEU A 220 5.67 -5.10 12.39
N LYS A 221 6.66 -5.72 11.73
CA LYS A 221 7.82 -5.00 11.20
C LYS A 221 7.44 -3.88 10.22
N ILE A 222 6.31 -3.98 9.51
CA ILE A 222 5.80 -2.93 8.62
C ILE A 222 5.54 -1.64 9.42
N ALA A 223 4.81 -1.77 10.54
CA ALA A 223 4.56 -0.63 11.42
C ALA A 223 5.84 -0.11 12.07
N SER A 224 6.79 -1.00 12.42
CA SER A 224 8.09 -0.62 12.96
C SER A 224 8.90 0.18 11.95
N LEU A 225 8.97 -0.24 10.68
CA LEU A 225 9.63 0.50 9.60
C LEU A 225 9.01 1.89 9.41
N ARG A 226 7.68 1.97 9.38
CA ARG A 226 6.98 3.25 9.25
C ARG A 226 7.26 4.21 10.40
N ASN A 227 7.41 3.70 11.62
CA ASN A 227 7.72 4.52 12.78
C ASN A 227 9.19 4.95 12.81
N GLN A 228 10.11 4.08 12.39
CA GLN A 228 11.54 4.36 12.35
C GLN A 228 11.92 5.32 11.20
N PHE A 229 11.23 5.21 10.08
CA PHE A 229 11.45 6.00 8.86
C PHE A 229 10.19 6.75 8.42
N PRO A 230 9.71 7.74 9.20
CA PRO A 230 8.41 8.40 8.96
C PRO A 230 8.35 9.18 7.64
N ASP A 231 9.49 9.55 7.09
CA ASP A 231 9.61 10.29 5.82
C ASP A 231 9.71 9.37 4.59
N LEU A 232 9.69 8.03 4.80
CA LEU A 232 9.76 7.05 3.74
C LEU A 232 8.42 6.31 3.59
N TYR A 233 8.15 5.82 2.39
CA TYR A 233 7.01 4.95 2.15
C TYR A 233 7.28 3.53 2.63
N THR A 234 6.21 2.82 2.97
CA THR A 234 6.32 1.45 3.49
C THR A 234 5.56 0.48 2.58
N GLY A 235 6.15 -0.69 2.36
CA GLY A 235 5.60 -1.77 1.57
C GLY A 235 5.85 -3.15 2.19
N TYR A 236 5.45 -4.18 1.46
CA TYR A 236 5.64 -5.57 1.84
C TYR A 236 5.99 -6.42 0.61
N SER A 237 7.08 -7.17 0.67
CA SER A 237 7.46 -8.19 -0.31
C SER A 237 7.11 -9.56 0.28
N ASP A 238 6.05 -10.17 -0.24
CA ASP A 238 5.40 -11.34 0.34
C ASP A 238 5.89 -12.65 -0.27
N HIS A 239 6.41 -13.54 0.59
CA HIS A 239 6.80 -14.91 0.23
C HIS A 239 5.92 -15.98 0.91
N THR A 240 4.81 -15.59 1.54
CA THR A 240 3.85 -16.56 2.07
C THR A 240 3.05 -17.22 0.93
N LYS A 241 2.50 -18.40 1.18
CA LYS A 241 1.56 -18.99 0.22
C LYS A 241 0.27 -18.17 0.17
N PRO A 242 -0.32 -17.94 -1.01
CA PRO A 242 -1.63 -17.30 -1.11
C PRO A 242 -2.69 -18.02 -0.30
N THR A 243 -3.57 -17.26 0.36
CA THR A 243 -4.73 -17.77 1.09
C THR A 243 -6.02 -17.19 0.48
N ALA A 244 -7.10 -17.97 0.45
CA ALA A 244 -8.37 -17.58 -0.17
C ALA A 244 -8.96 -16.29 0.42
N ASP A 245 -8.69 -16.00 1.70
CA ASP A 245 -9.16 -14.83 2.42
C ASP A 245 -8.16 -13.65 2.41
N CYS A 246 -6.99 -13.83 1.81
CA CYS A 246 -5.94 -12.79 1.69
C CYS A 246 -5.50 -12.19 3.02
N ASP A 247 -5.48 -12.95 4.12
CA ASP A 247 -5.22 -12.48 5.50
C ASP A 247 -3.90 -11.72 5.62
N VAL A 248 -2.84 -12.27 5.04
CA VAL A 248 -1.49 -11.69 5.10
C VAL A 248 -1.49 -10.32 4.46
N ILE A 249 -2.02 -10.19 3.24
CA ILE A 249 -2.04 -8.93 2.50
C ILE A 249 -2.96 -7.90 3.16
N LYS A 250 -4.16 -8.31 3.63
CA LYS A 250 -5.05 -7.42 4.39
C LYS A 250 -4.40 -6.90 5.65
N THR A 251 -3.69 -7.78 6.37
CA THR A 251 -2.97 -7.39 7.60
C THR A 251 -1.82 -6.45 7.28
N ALA A 252 -1.00 -6.74 6.26
CA ALA A 252 0.09 -5.88 5.81
C ALA A 252 -0.44 -4.49 5.41
N TYR A 253 -1.54 -4.44 4.64
CA TYR A 253 -2.18 -3.20 4.24
C TYR A 253 -2.65 -2.37 5.45
N ASN A 254 -3.30 -2.98 6.43
CA ASN A 254 -3.74 -2.29 7.65
C ASN A 254 -2.58 -1.76 8.50
N LEU A 255 -1.41 -2.40 8.44
CA LEU A 255 -0.18 -1.95 9.10
C LEU A 255 0.56 -0.85 8.33
N GLY A 256 0.11 -0.53 7.10
CA GLY A 256 0.61 0.59 6.30
C GLY A 256 1.41 0.20 5.07
N ALA A 257 1.41 -1.07 4.64
CA ALA A 257 2.01 -1.48 3.38
C ALA A 257 1.13 -1.04 2.21
N MET A 258 1.47 0.09 1.59
CA MET A 258 0.75 0.63 0.43
C MET A 258 1.25 0.06 -0.90
N VAL A 259 2.43 -0.55 -0.92
CA VAL A 259 2.98 -1.32 -2.04
C VAL A 259 3.18 -2.75 -1.59
N VAL A 260 2.63 -3.69 -2.31
CA VAL A 260 2.84 -5.12 -2.09
C VAL A 260 3.43 -5.73 -3.35
N GLU A 261 4.54 -6.45 -3.18
CA GLU A 261 5.17 -7.27 -4.21
C GLU A 261 4.96 -8.73 -3.86
N LYS A 262 4.54 -9.53 -4.82
CA LYS A 262 4.39 -10.97 -4.66
C LYS A 262 4.79 -11.69 -5.92
N HIS A 263 5.50 -12.84 -5.78
CA HIS A 263 5.82 -13.70 -6.93
C HIS A 263 4.55 -14.03 -7.71
N PHE A 264 4.68 -14.11 -9.04
CA PHE A 264 3.57 -14.32 -9.95
C PHE A 264 3.85 -15.50 -10.88
N THR A 265 2.86 -16.33 -11.10
CA THR A 265 2.94 -17.48 -11.99
C THR A 265 1.62 -17.72 -12.72
N LEU A 266 1.65 -18.46 -13.82
CA LEU A 266 0.44 -18.95 -14.49
C LEU A 266 0.08 -20.39 -14.05
N ASP A 267 0.93 -21.04 -13.25
CA ASP A 267 0.67 -22.37 -12.71
C ASP A 267 1.49 -22.61 -11.44
N LYS A 268 0.82 -22.67 -10.31
CA LYS A 268 1.41 -22.90 -8.97
C LYS A 268 1.89 -24.34 -8.76
N THR A 269 1.57 -25.26 -9.67
CA THR A 269 1.95 -26.69 -9.57
C THR A 269 3.28 -27.02 -10.23
N LEU A 270 3.84 -26.05 -10.96
CA LEU A 270 5.13 -26.24 -11.61
C LEU A 270 6.25 -26.38 -10.59
N LYS A 271 7.21 -27.26 -10.92
CA LYS A 271 8.47 -27.37 -10.22
C LYS A 271 9.36 -26.17 -10.50
N GLY A 272 10.09 -25.73 -9.51
CA GLY A 272 10.95 -24.55 -9.56
C GLY A 272 10.90 -23.79 -8.23
N ASN A 273 11.78 -22.80 -8.09
CA ASN A 273 11.96 -22.13 -6.81
C ASN A 273 10.78 -21.23 -6.42
N ASP A 274 10.07 -20.62 -7.40
CA ASP A 274 9.20 -19.47 -7.15
C ASP A 274 7.72 -19.68 -7.55
N HIS A 275 7.29 -20.90 -7.93
CA HIS A 275 5.92 -21.17 -8.37
C HIS A 275 4.96 -21.47 -7.21
N TYR A 276 5.35 -22.34 -6.29
CA TYR A 276 4.51 -22.92 -5.26
C TYR A 276 4.06 -21.94 -4.15
N HIS A 277 4.67 -20.76 -4.08
CA HIS A 277 4.28 -19.67 -3.18
C HIS A 277 3.84 -18.40 -3.92
N ALA A 278 3.92 -18.40 -5.24
CA ALA A 278 3.49 -17.30 -6.07
C ALA A 278 1.96 -17.13 -6.05
N MET A 279 1.49 -15.93 -6.32
CA MET A 279 0.09 -15.69 -6.70
C MET A 279 -0.10 -16.02 -8.18
N ASP A 280 -1.28 -16.50 -8.54
CA ASP A 280 -1.76 -16.59 -9.90
C ASP A 280 -2.74 -15.43 -10.23
N PRO A 281 -3.28 -15.33 -11.46
CA PRO A 281 -4.24 -14.28 -11.82
C PRO A 281 -5.48 -14.23 -10.91
N GLU A 282 -5.99 -15.38 -10.47
CA GLU A 282 -7.16 -15.46 -9.58
C GLU A 282 -6.83 -14.91 -8.19
N ASP A 283 -5.68 -15.27 -7.64
CA ASP A 283 -5.19 -14.73 -6.38
C ASP A 283 -5.05 -13.20 -6.45
N ALA A 284 -4.52 -12.66 -7.57
CA ALA A 284 -4.36 -11.23 -7.75
C ALA A 284 -5.70 -10.48 -7.76
N VAL A 285 -6.72 -11.01 -8.47
CA VAL A 285 -8.08 -10.46 -8.46
C VAL A 285 -8.66 -10.49 -7.05
N ASN A 286 -8.47 -11.60 -6.31
CA ASN A 286 -8.95 -11.74 -4.94
C ASN A 286 -8.26 -10.74 -3.99
N ILE A 287 -6.95 -10.53 -4.12
CA ILE A 287 -6.18 -9.54 -3.36
C ILE A 287 -6.74 -8.14 -3.62
N LEU A 288 -6.87 -7.71 -4.87
CA LEU A 288 -7.35 -6.38 -5.22
C LEU A 288 -8.78 -6.15 -4.71
N SER A 289 -9.67 -7.13 -4.91
CA SER A 289 -11.04 -7.06 -4.38
C SER A 289 -11.08 -7.01 -2.85
N ALA A 290 -10.14 -7.68 -2.16
CA ALA A 290 -10.04 -7.62 -0.72
C ALA A 290 -9.60 -6.23 -0.24
N ILE A 291 -8.64 -5.60 -0.93
CA ILE A 291 -8.17 -4.25 -0.62
C ILE A 291 -9.28 -3.22 -0.85
N ASP A 292 -10.02 -3.29 -1.95
CA ASP A 292 -11.17 -2.41 -2.21
C ASP A 292 -12.20 -2.49 -1.07
N ARG A 293 -12.49 -3.71 -0.58
CA ARG A 293 -13.37 -3.88 0.58
C ARG A 293 -12.78 -3.29 1.87
N MET A 294 -11.47 -3.40 2.07
CA MET A 294 -10.79 -2.79 3.22
C MET A 294 -10.89 -1.27 3.19
N ASP A 295 -10.76 -0.63 2.02
CA ASP A 295 -10.92 0.82 1.86
C ASP A 295 -12.34 1.28 2.19
N MET A 296 -13.36 0.55 1.73
CA MET A 296 -14.74 0.82 2.12
C MET A 296 -14.96 0.72 3.64
N LEU A 297 -14.34 -0.30 4.29
CA LEU A 297 -14.47 -0.52 5.74
C LEU A 297 -13.72 0.54 6.57
N ARG A 298 -12.58 1.03 6.08
CA ARG A 298 -11.78 2.06 6.76
C ARG A 298 -12.50 3.40 6.83
N GLY A 299 -13.26 3.75 5.81
CA GLY A 299 -13.95 5.03 5.71
C GLY A 299 -13.00 6.22 5.78
N SER A 300 -13.52 7.39 6.15
CA SER A 300 -12.75 8.64 6.22
C SER A 300 -12.02 8.88 7.56
N GLY A 301 -12.36 8.12 8.61
CA GLY A 301 -11.88 8.38 9.98
C GLY A 301 -12.43 9.68 10.61
N SER A 302 -13.34 10.39 9.96
CA SER A 302 -13.96 11.59 10.51
C SER A 302 -14.79 11.26 11.73
N LEU A 303 -14.64 12.04 12.81
CA LEU A 303 -15.46 11.92 14.03
C LEU A 303 -16.83 12.61 13.92
N SER A 304 -17.28 12.92 12.72
CA SER A 304 -18.60 13.48 12.45
C SER A 304 -19.67 12.39 12.39
N CYS A 305 -20.93 12.78 12.70
CA CYS A 305 -22.10 11.93 12.51
C CYS A 305 -22.32 11.68 11.01
N LEU A 306 -22.48 10.41 10.63
CA LEU A 306 -22.81 10.06 9.25
C LEU A 306 -24.23 10.54 8.90
N GLU A 307 -24.46 10.90 7.65
CA GLU A 307 -25.78 11.28 7.16
C GLU A 307 -26.81 10.15 7.36
N SER A 308 -26.38 8.90 7.15
CA SER A 308 -27.21 7.71 7.38
C SER A 308 -27.69 7.56 8.83
N GLU A 309 -26.96 8.15 9.83
CA GLU A 309 -27.33 8.14 11.23
C GLU A 309 -28.26 9.27 11.62
N HIS A 310 -28.54 10.26 10.74
CA HIS A 310 -29.30 11.44 11.07
C HIS A 310 -30.70 11.10 11.62
N LYS A 311 -31.40 10.17 11.01
CA LYS A 311 -32.71 9.70 11.48
C LYS A 311 -32.64 9.10 12.88
N ALA A 312 -31.62 8.29 13.14
CA ALA A 312 -31.39 7.69 14.46
C ALA A 312 -30.98 8.77 15.48
N ARG A 313 -30.16 9.73 15.09
CA ARG A 313 -29.71 10.85 15.93
C ARG A 313 -30.92 11.67 16.44
N VAL A 314 -31.88 11.98 15.57
CA VAL A 314 -33.07 12.74 15.93
C VAL A 314 -34.01 11.90 16.82
N ASN A 315 -34.31 10.67 16.42
CA ASN A 315 -35.37 9.88 17.04
C ASN A 315 -34.90 9.08 18.27
N ALA A 316 -33.63 8.69 18.35
CA ALA A 316 -33.12 7.92 19.48
C ALA A 316 -32.53 8.77 20.62
N ARG A 317 -32.14 10.02 20.37
CA ARG A 317 -31.71 10.95 21.40
C ARG A 317 -32.91 11.38 22.27
N ARG A 318 -32.62 11.99 23.40
CA ARG A 318 -33.66 12.45 24.36
C ARG A 318 -33.79 13.97 24.35
N SER A 319 -35.00 14.42 24.63
CA SER A 319 -35.31 15.80 25.03
C SER A 319 -35.71 15.81 26.47
N ILE A 320 -35.66 17.00 27.09
CA ILE A 320 -36.32 17.24 28.37
C ILE A 320 -37.84 17.22 28.12
N VAL A 321 -38.55 16.52 29.00
CA VAL A 321 -39.99 16.30 28.97
C VAL A 321 -40.56 16.62 30.35
N SER A 322 -41.78 17.17 30.40
CA SER A 322 -42.50 17.37 31.68
C SER A 322 -42.80 16.01 32.34
N ALA A 323 -42.39 15.85 33.60
CA ALA A 323 -42.68 14.65 34.39
C ALA A 323 -44.10 14.68 35.01
N VAL A 324 -44.66 15.88 35.14
CA VAL A 324 -45.97 16.17 35.73
C VAL A 324 -46.65 17.28 34.93
N ASP A 325 -47.93 17.52 35.19
CA ASP A 325 -48.61 18.74 34.70
C ASP A 325 -48.01 19.97 35.40
N ILE A 326 -47.73 21.03 34.64
CA ILE A 326 -47.15 22.30 35.10
C ILE A 326 -48.11 23.42 34.72
N ARG A 327 -48.49 24.24 35.70
CA ARG A 327 -49.45 25.35 35.46
C ARG A 327 -48.75 26.62 34.99
N ALA A 328 -49.45 27.44 34.27
CA ALA A 328 -48.99 28.79 33.93
C ALA A 328 -48.52 29.57 35.15
N GLY A 329 -47.32 30.18 35.06
CA GLY A 329 -46.66 30.91 36.15
C GLY A 329 -45.94 30.04 37.19
N GLU A 330 -46.04 28.70 37.10
CA GLU A 330 -45.33 27.80 38.02
C GLU A 330 -43.82 27.80 37.73
N VAL A 331 -43.03 27.87 38.82
CA VAL A 331 -41.55 27.90 38.70
C VAL A 331 -41.01 26.47 38.56
N ILE A 332 -40.23 26.27 37.53
CA ILE A 332 -39.70 24.96 37.17
C ILE A 332 -38.67 24.48 38.21
N THR A 333 -38.88 23.27 38.66
CA THR A 333 -37.96 22.52 39.54
C THR A 333 -37.47 21.25 38.83
N GLU A 334 -36.35 20.70 39.33
CA GLU A 334 -35.77 19.48 38.77
C GLU A 334 -36.76 18.29 38.78
N SER A 335 -37.56 18.16 39.84
CA SER A 335 -38.56 17.08 40.00
C SER A 335 -39.69 17.12 38.99
N MET A 336 -39.92 18.25 38.31
CA MET A 336 -40.93 18.42 37.27
C MET A 336 -40.43 17.96 35.88
N LEU A 337 -39.14 17.60 35.77
CA LEU A 337 -38.48 17.29 34.48
C LEU A 337 -38.05 15.83 34.41
N THR A 338 -38.08 15.28 33.21
CA THR A 338 -37.57 13.95 32.88
C THR A 338 -37.00 13.94 31.46
N TYR A 339 -36.46 12.80 31.03
CA TYR A 339 -35.80 12.68 29.73
C TYR A 339 -36.42 11.57 28.91
N LYS A 340 -37.05 11.90 27.79
CA LYS A 340 -37.62 10.91 26.86
C LYS A 340 -37.20 11.17 25.42
N ARG A 341 -37.34 10.16 24.58
CA ARG A 341 -37.20 10.27 23.12
C ARG A 341 -38.46 10.94 22.56
N PRO A 342 -38.36 11.63 21.43
CA PRO A 342 -37.20 11.91 20.56
C PRO A 342 -36.37 13.13 21.00
N GLY A 343 -35.22 13.34 20.32
CA GLY A 343 -34.33 14.48 20.56
C GLY A 343 -34.68 15.70 19.71
N VAL A 344 -35.89 16.17 19.73
CA VAL A 344 -36.42 17.33 18.96
C VAL A 344 -36.65 18.57 19.77
N GLY A 345 -36.62 18.47 21.11
CA GLY A 345 -36.79 19.57 22.05
C GLY A 345 -35.45 19.97 22.69
N ILE A 346 -35.55 20.57 23.90
CA ILE A 346 -34.36 20.97 24.69
C ILE A 346 -33.56 19.73 25.07
N THR A 347 -32.26 19.74 24.81
CA THR A 347 -31.38 18.64 25.16
C THR A 347 -31.18 18.52 26.66
N PRO A 348 -30.98 17.29 27.21
CA PRO A 348 -30.86 17.06 28.65
C PRO A 348 -29.75 17.84 29.35
N ASP A 349 -28.64 18.11 28.70
CA ASP A 349 -27.50 18.91 29.20
C ASP A 349 -27.88 20.37 29.50
N ARG A 350 -28.96 20.87 28.90
CA ARG A 350 -29.48 22.22 29.14
C ARG A 350 -30.52 22.31 30.26
N MET A 351 -30.78 21.23 31.01
CA MET A 351 -31.72 21.23 32.12
C MET A 351 -31.47 22.36 33.15
N PRO A 352 -30.22 22.69 33.52
CA PRO A 352 -29.95 23.79 34.45
C PRO A 352 -30.48 25.15 33.98
N GLU A 353 -30.65 25.35 32.66
CA GLU A 353 -31.20 26.59 32.11
C GLU A 353 -32.69 26.74 32.33
N LEU A 354 -33.41 25.64 32.58
CA LEU A 354 -34.87 25.65 32.83
C LEU A 354 -35.23 25.85 34.28
N ILE A 355 -34.39 25.40 35.20
CA ILE A 355 -34.65 25.47 36.64
C ILE A 355 -34.71 26.92 37.07
N GLY A 356 -35.83 27.30 37.69
CA GLY A 356 -36.07 28.67 38.14
C GLY A 356 -36.81 29.57 37.12
N LEU A 357 -36.98 29.13 35.86
CA LEU A 357 -37.87 29.81 34.92
C LEU A 357 -39.34 29.57 35.29
N ALA A 358 -40.27 30.42 34.83
CA ALA A 358 -41.70 30.26 34.98
C ALA A 358 -42.33 29.75 33.66
N ALA A 359 -43.28 28.83 33.75
CA ALA A 359 -44.06 28.38 32.59
C ALA A 359 -44.99 29.52 32.10
N LYS A 360 -44.99 29.80 30.80
CA LYS A 360 -45.86 30.84 30.19
C LYS A 360 -47.32 30.43 30.09
N HIS A 361 -47.57 29.13 29.99
CA HIS A 361 -48.88 28.52 29.83
C HIS A 361 -48.90 27.16 30.53
N ASP A 362 -50.06 26.55 30.68
CA ASP A 362 -50.17 25.20 31.19
C ASP A 362 -49.45 24.21 30.27
N ILE A 363 -48.66 23.30 30.86
CA ILE A 363 -47.89 22.26 30.17
C ILE A 363 -48.35 20.91 30.69
N GLU A 364 -48.92 20.07 29.84
CA GLU A 364 -49.36 18.73 30.25
C GLU A 364 -48.18 17.82 30.52
N GLN A 365 -48.36 16.85 31.40
CA GLN A 365 -47.40 15.75 31.60
C GLN A 365 -47.03 15.09 30.27
N ASP A 366 -45.78 14.67 30.12
CA ASP A 366 -45.25 14.00 28.90
C ASP A 366 -45.09 14.92 27.69
N THR A 367 -45.08 16.23 27.87
CA THR A 367 -44.83 17.23 26.83
C THR A 367 -43.33 17.43 26.63
N ILE A 368 -42.85 17.35 25.35
CA ILE A 368 -41.47 17.70 24.99
C ILE A 368 -41.31 19.22 25.13
N LEU A 369 -40.34 19.64 25.93
CA LEU A 369 -40.15 21.05 26.27
C LEU A 369 -39.31 21.80 25.21
N SER A 370 -39.71 23.05 24.96
CA SER A 370 -39.00 24.02 24.12
C SER A 370 -38.83 25.35 24.89
N MET A 371 -37.78 26.13 24.57
CA MET A 371 -37.43 27.34 25.32
C MET A 371 -38.51 28.43 25.26
N ASP A 372 -39.34 28.48 24.24
CA ASP A 372 -40.45 29.42 24.08
C ASP A 372 -41.58 29.19 25.06
N MET A 373 -41.68 28.04 25.72
CA MET A 373 -42.64 27.70 26.75
C MET A 373 -42.33 28.38 28.10
N PHE A 374 -41.16 29.02 28.26
CA PHE A 374 -40.70 29.57 29.53
C PHE A 374 -40.39 31.08 29.44
N GLU A 375 -40.43 31.77 30.58
CA GLU A 375 -39.98 33.16 30.77
C GLU A 375 -39.20 33.30 32.07
N GLU A 376 -38.44 34.39 32.21
CA GLU A 376 -37.77 34.70 33.46
C GLU A 376 -38.82 34.91 34.59
N ASN A 377 -38.56 34.32 35.74
CA ASN A 377 -39.42 34.47 36.89
C ASN A 377 -39.33 35.91 37.44
N LYS A 378 -40.33 36.76 37.15
CA LYS A 378 -40.39 38.16 37.56
C LYS A 378 -40.58 38.35 39.05
N ASN A 379 -40.93 37.29 39.83
CA ASN A 379 -41.20 37.33 41.26
C ASN A 379 -40.03 36.83 42.13
N GLY A 380 -38.93 36.40 41.54
CA GLY A 380 -37.71 35.95 42.23
C GLY A 380 -36.75 37.12 42.46
N SER A 381 -36.81 37.80 43.61
CA SER A 381 -35.69 38.64 44.03
C SER A 381 -34.43 37.78 44.18
N ARG A 382 -33.35 38.19 43.51
CA ARG A 382 -32.02 37.64 43.73
C ARG A 382 -31.69 37.75 45.23
N THR A 383 -31.64 36.58 45.91
CA THR A 383 -30.97 36.47 47.22
C THR A 383 -29.57 35.91 46.96
#